data_e0d3e7ddbb87c7634f31fddab47543e0
#
_entry.id   e0d3e7ddbb87c7634f31fddab47543e0
#
_cell.length_a   1.000
_cell.length_b   1.000
_cell.length_c   1.000
_cell.angle_alpha   90.00
_cell.angle_beta   90.00
_cell.angle_gamma   90.00
#
_symmetry.space_group_name_H-M   'P 1'
#
loop_
_entity.id
_entity.type
_entity.pdbx_description
1 polymer ?
#
loop_
_entity_poly.entity_id
_entity_poly.type
_entity_poly.pdbx_seq_one_letter_code
_entity_poly.pdbx_strand_id
1 'polypeptide(L)'
;MVQEIAQEIISSARKKGAQDIYFVPKLDAYELHMRVGDERCKIGCYDFEKFAAVISHFKFVAGMNVGEKRRSQLGSCDYEYDQKMASLRLSTVGDYRGHESLVIRLLHDEEQDLHFWFQDIEELGKQYRQRGLYLFAGPVGSGKTTLMHELAKSLFKGQQVMSIEDPVEIK
;
A
#
# COMPACT_ATOMS: atom_id res chain seq x y z
N MET A 1 -18.67 15.28 -1.74
CA MET A 1 -17.58 16.29 -1.56
C MET A 1 -16.32 15.71 -0.92
N VAL A 2 -16.26 15.28 0.37
CA VAL A 2 -15.04 14.66 0.97
C VAL A 2 -14.73 13.30 0.37
N GLN A 3 -15.73 12.46 0.23
CA GLN A 3 -15.61 11.12 -0.37
C GLN A 3 -15.15 11.21 -1.84
N GLU A 4 -15.69 12.13 -2.62
CA GLU A 4 -15.28 12.36 -4.01
C GLU A 4 -13.80 12.70 -4.12
N ILE A 5 -13.30 13.59 -3.24
CA ILE A 5 -11.87 13.94 -3.19
C ILE A 5 -11.03 12.71 -2.84
N ALA A 6 -11.48 11.91 -1.88
CA ALA A 6 -10.78 10.68 -1.50
C ALA A 6 -10.74 9.68 -2.67
N GLN A 7 -11.85 9.50 -3.38
CA GLN A 7 -11.92 8.66 -4.58
C GLN A 7 -11.02 9.18 -5.71
N GLU A 8 -11.00 10.49 -5.97
CA GLU A 8 -10.12 11.10 -6.97
C GLU A 8 -8.64 10.87 -6.64
N ILE A 9 -8.26 10.97 -5.36
CA ILE A 9 -6.89 10.71 -4.91
C ILE A 9 -6.50 9.26 -5.19
N ILE A 10 -7.35 8.29 -4.82
CA ILE A 10 -7.07 6.86 -5.06
C ILE A 10 -7.04 6.56 -6.56
N SER A 11 -8.01 7.07 -7.33
CA SER A 11 -8.06 6.92 -8.80
C SER A 11 -6.80 7.48 -9.46
N SER A 12 -6.38 8.70 -9.07
CA SER A 12 -5.15 9.32 -9.58
C SER A 12 -3.90 8.50 -9.25
N ALA A 13 -3.81 7.97 -8.02
CA ALA A 13 -2.70 7.14 -7.58
C ALA A 13 -2.61 5.85 -8.39
N ARG A 14 -3.73 5.16 -8.60
CA ARG A 14 -3.81 3.95 -9.43
C ARG A 14 -3.42 4.22 -10.88
N LYS A 15 -3.93 5.30 -11.50
CA LYS A 15 -3.58 5.70 -12.87
C LYS A 15 -2.09 5.99 -13.05
N LYS A 16 -1.42 6.48 -11.99
CA LYS A 16 0.02 6.78 -11.99
C LYS A 16 0.89 5.58 -11.59
N GLY A 17 0.31 4.45 -11.23
CA GLY A 17 1.05 3.30 -10.69
C GLY A 17 1.72 3.60 -9.34
N ALA A 18 1.14 4.50 -8.55
CA ALA A 18 1.69 4.84 -7.25
C ALA A 18 1.50 3.68 -6.26
N GLN A 19 2.51 3.46 -5.44
CA GLN A 19 2.52 2.43 -4.41
C GLN A 19 2.07 3.00 -3.05
N ASP A 20 2.49 4.24 -2.76
CA ASP A 20 2.13 4.92 -1.51
C ASP A 20 1.65 6.35 -1.79
N ILE A 21 0.72 6.81 -0.95
CA ILE A 21 0.20 8.18 -0.92
C ILE A 21 0.50 8.74 0.47
N TYR A 22 1.04 9.97 0.52
CA TYR A 22 1.41 10.63 1.77
C TYR A 22 0.67 11.95 1.92
N PHE A 23 -0.03 12.11 3.03
CA PHE A 23 -0.62 13.36 3.49
C PHE A 23 0.30 13.93 4.56
N VAL A 24 1.01 15.00 4.25
CA VAL A 24 2.05 15.56 5.11
C VAL A 24 1.64 16.95 5.58
N PRO A 25 1.37 17.16 6.87
CA PRO A 25 1.10 18.50 7.40
C PRO A 25 2.35 19.36 7.31
N LYS A 26 2.17 20.61 6.87
CA LYS A 26 3.17 21.69 6.85
C LYS A 26 2.70 22.83 7.75
N LEU A 27 3.33 24.00 7.67
CA LEU A 27 2.97 25.14 8.50
C LEU A 27 1.54 25.65 8.23
N ASP A 28 1.19 25.79 6.95
CA ASP A 28 -0.04 26.45 6.52
C ASP A 28 -0.96 25.59 5.66
N ALA A 29 -0.55 24.37 5.33
CA ALA A 29 -1.27 23.47 4.43
C ALA A 29 -0.87 22.01 4.59
N TYR A 30 -1.65 21.11 4.00
CA TYR A 30 -1.23 19.75 3.74
C TYR A 30 -0.55 19.64 2.37
N GLU A 31 0.55 18.92 2.29
CA GLU A 31 1.14 18.47 1.04
C GLU A 31 0.72 17.02 0.76
N LEU A 32 0.21 16.79 -0.44
CA LEU A 32 -0.04 15.45 -0.96
C LEU A 32 1.15 15.01 -1.81
N HIS A 33 1.71 13.86 -1.49
CA HIS A 33 2.75 13.23 -2.27
C HIS A 33 2.33 11.81 -2.69
N MET A 34 2.88 11.34 -3.78
CA MET A 34 2.75 9.94 -4.23
C MET A 34 4.13 9.37 -4.51
N ARG A 35 4.33 8.10 -4.19
CA ARG A 35 5.55 7.36 -4.54
C ARG A 35 5.25 6.43 -5.72
N VAL A 36 6.02 6.60 -6.79
CA VAL A 36 5.99 5.75 -7.99
C VAL A 36 7.39 5.17 -8.18
N GLY A 37 7.54 3.88 -8.01
CA GLY A 37 8.87 3.25 -7.93
C GLY A 37 9.69 3.83 -6.77
N ASP A 38 10.88 4.32 -7.06
CA ASP A 38 11.78 4.93 -6.06
C ASP A 38 11.58 6.44 -5.89
N GLU A 39 10.74 7.07 -6.73
CA GLU A 39 10.55 8.52 -6.72
C GLU A 39 9.31 8.92 -5.90
N ARG A 40 9.48 9.95 -5.07
CA ARG A 40 8.39 10.60 -4.34
C ARG A 40 8.09 11.96 -4.96
N CYS A 41 6.94 12.06 -5.61
CA CYS A 41 6.50 13.26 -6.31
C CYS A 41 5.47 14.03 -5.47
N LYS A 42 5.61 15.34 -5.38
CA LYS A 42 4.60 16.23 -4.82
C LYS A 42 3.46 16.40 -5.85
N ILE A 43 2.23 16.18 -5.41
CA ILE A 43 1.02 16.28 -6.23
C ILE A 43 0.35 17.64 -6.06
N GLY A 44 0.31 18.16 -4.84
CA GLY A 44 -0.31 19.45 -4.56
C GLY A 44 -0.26 19.85 -3.09
N CYS A 45 -0.75 21.08 -2.84
CA CYS A 45 -1.00 21.62 -1.51
C CYS A 45 -2.50 21.83 -1.33
N TYR A 46 -2.98 21.58 -0.12
CA TYR A 46 -4.41 21.60 0.18
C TYR A 46 -4.65 22.22 1.56
N ASP A 47 -5.81 22.82 1.71
CA ASP A 47 -6.28 23.40 2.95
C ASP A 47 -6.35 22.40 4.10
N PHE A 48 -6.04 22.84 5.33
CA PHE A 48 -6.02 21.99 6.52
C PHE A 48 -7.38 21.36 6.83
N GLU A 49 -8.45 22.16 6.82
CA GLU A 49 -9.78 21.67 7.21
C GLU A 49 -10.26 20.61 6.22
N LYS A 50 -10.06 20.89 4.92
CA LYS A 50 -10.45 19.99 3.84
C LYS A 50 -9.69 18.65 3.92
N PHE A 51 -8.37 18.70 4.14
CA PHE A 51 -7.57 17.47 4.19
C PHE A 51 -7.68 16.72 5.52
N ALA A 52 -7.90 17.41 6.64
CA ALA A 52 -8.24 16.77 7.91
C ALA A 52 -9.55 15.99 7.81
N ALA A 53 -10.54 16.51 7.06
CA ALA A 53 -11.77 15.79 6.79
C ALA A 53 -11.55 14.55 5.89
N VAL A 54 -10.68 14.63 4.89
CA VAL A 54 -10.29 13.49 4.04
C VAL A 54 -9.56 12.42 4.86
N ILE A 55 -8.63 12.81 5.75
CA ILE A 55 -7.96 11.87 6.66
C ILE A 55 -8.97 11.19 7.59
N SER A 56 -9.91 11.96 8.14
CA SER A 56 -10.99 11.42 8.99
C SER A 56 -11.87 10.42 8.25
N HIS A 57 -12.18 10.68 6.98
CA HIS A 57 -12.91 9.76 6.11
C HIS A 57 -12.14 8.45 5.93
N PHE A 58 -10.85 8.50 5.58
CA PHE A 58 -10.04 7.30 5.44
C PHE A 58 -9.90 6.51 6.75
N LYS A 59 -9.74 7.21 7.89
CA LYS A 59 -9.74 6.56 9.21
C LYS A 59 -11.05 5.83 9.48
N PHE A 60 -12.18 6.47 9.18
CA PHE A 60 -13.50 5.88 9.37
C PHE A 60 -13.67 4.59 8.57
N VAL A 61 -13.38 4.60 7.28
CA VAL A 61 -13.55 3.42 6.42
C VAL A 61 -12.57 2.29 6.76
N ALA A 62 -11.41 2.64 7.32
CA ALA A 62 -10.40 1.68 7.78
C ALA A 62 -10.62 1.18 9.22
N GLY A 63 -11.75 1.53 9.87
CA GLY A 63 -12.06 1.12 11.24
C GLY A 63 -11.14 1.70 12.30
N MET A 64 -10.47 2.82 12.02
CA MET A 64 -9.57 3.51 12.94
C MET A 64 -10.35 4.50 13.83
N ASN A 65 -9.79 4.87 14.98
CA ASN A 65 -10.40 5.88 15.85
C ASN A 65 -10.23 7.28 15.28
N VAL A 66 -11.32 7.86 14.74
CA VAL A 66 -11.32 9.19 14.11
C VAL A 66 -11.01 10.30 15.11
N GLY A 67 -11.42 10.15 16.37
CA GLY A 67 -11.20 11.15 17.43
C GLY A 67 -9.78 11.17 17.98
N GLU A 68 -9.03 10.08 17.89
CA GLU A 68 -7.65 10.00 18.36
C GLU A 68 -6.70 10.53 17.27
N LYS A 69 -6.03 11.65 17.55
CA LYS A 69 -5.13 12.33 16.61
C LYS A 69 -3.66 12.32 17.03
N ARG A 70 -3.36 11.84 18.24
CA ARG A 70 -2.00 11.91 18.80
C ARG A 70 -1.24 10.59 18.67
N ARG A 71 -1.94 9.47 18.87
CA ARG A 71 -1.34 8.15 18.82
C ARG A 71 -1.27 7.65 17.38
N SER A 72 -0.20 6.94 17.06
CA SER A 72 -0.10 6.23 15.80
C SER A 72 -1.18 5.15 15.72
N GLN A 73 -1.80 5.02 14.57
CA GLN A 73 -2.81 3.99 14.29
C GLN A 73 -2.50 3.30 12.99
N LEU A 74 -2.89 2.05 12.90
CA LEU A 74 -2.85 1.24 11.69
C LEU A 74 -4.28 0.78 11.36
N GLY A 75 -4.61 0.75 10.08
CA GLY A 75 -5.89 0.26 9.59
C GLY A 75 -5.76 -0.28 8.18
N SER A 76 -6.77 -1.01 7.76
CA SER A 76 -6.87 -1.52 6.39
C SER A 76 -8.32 -1.54 5.94
N CYS A 77 -8.57 -1.35 4.65
CA CYS A 77 -9.90 -1.45 4.07
C CYS A 77 -9.83 -1.76 2.59
N ASP A 78 -10.90 -2.33 2.07
CA ASP A 78 -11.16 -2.35 0.65
C ASP A 78 -11.96 -1.08 0.31
N TYR A 79 -11.44 -0.25 -0.58
CA TYR A 79 -11.94 1.07 -0.89
C TYR A 79 -12.47 1.15 -2.32
N GLU A 80 -13.73 1.57 -2.46
CA GLU A 80 -14.37 1.72 -3.77
C GLU A 80 -13.99 3.06 -4.42
N TYR A 81 -13.55 2.99 -5.70
CA TYR A 81 -13.28 4.15 -6.53
C TYR A 81 -13.57 3.80 -8.01
N ASP A 82 -14.16 4.70 -8.77
CA ASP A 82 -14.46 4.51 -10.21
C ASP A 82 -15.10 3.13 -10.53
N GLN A 83 -16.02 2.63 -9.68
CA GLN A 83 -16.64 1.28 -9.76
C GLN A 83 -15.62 0.12 -9.66
N LYS A 84 -14.45 0.37 -9.09
CA LYS A 84 -13.41 -0.60 -8.81
C LYS A 84 -13.11 -0.64 -7.33
N MET A 85 -12.47 -1.71 -6.89
CA MET A 85 -12.00 -1.86 -5.51
C MET A 85 -10.48 -1.70 -5.45
N ALA A 86 -9.99 -1.10 -4.39
CA ALA A 86 -8.56 -1.06 -4.04
C ALA A 86 -8.39 -1.48 -2.59
N SER A 87 -7.54 -2.46 -2.35
CA SER A 87 -7.13 -2.82 -0.99
C SER A 87 -6.10 -1.81 -0.51
N LEU A 88 -6.42 -1.15 0.60
CA LEU A 88 -5.62 -0.08 1.18
C LEU A 88 -5.13 -0.47 2.57
N ARG A 89 -3.90 -0.11 2.86
CA ARG A 89 -3.35 -0.11 4.21
C ARG A 89 -3.01 1.31 4.61
N LEU A 90 -3.44 1.70 5.80
CA LEU A 90 -3.34 3.04 6.32
C LEU A 90 -2.49 3.07 7.57
N SER A 91 -1.69 4.13 7.71
CA SER A 91 -0.95 4.45 8.92
C SER A 91 -1.06 5.94 9.21
N THR A 92 -1.45 6.31 10.44
CA THR A 92 -1.48 7.70 10.87
C THR A 92 -0.51 7.95 12.02
N VAL A 93 0.04 9.16 12.05
CA VAL A 93 0.88 9.65 13.14
C VAL A 93 0.53 11.11 13.39
N GLY A 94 0.25 11.47 14.65
CA GLY A 94 0.01 12.84 15.06
C GLY A 94 1.30 13.62 15.26
N ASP A 95 1.29 14.89 14.89
CA ASP A 95 2.36 15.82 15.23
C ASP A 95 2.09 16.52 16.58
N TYR A 96 3.06 17.32 17.07
CA TYR A 96 2.93 18.07 18.33
C TYR A 96 1.89 19.20 18.26
N ARG A 97 1.43 19.58 17.07
CA ARG A 97 0.40 20.63 16.83
C ARG A 97 -1.00 20.04 16.77
N GLY A 98 -1.14 18.72 16.78
CA GLY A 98 -2.43 18.03 16.66
C GLY A 98 -2.87 17.78 15.22
N HIS A 99 -1.96 17.94 14.23
CA HIS A 99 -2.21 17.53 12.86
C HIS A 99 -1.75 16.08 12.66
N GLU A 100 -2.51 15.32 11.89
CA GLU A 100 -2.16 13.95 11.57
C GLU A 100 -1.52 13.87 10.18
N SER A 101 -0.41 13.17 10.06
CA SER A 101 0.04 12.64 8.79
C SER A 101 -0.65 11.30 8.52
N LEU A 102 -0.98 11.03 7.25
CA LEU A 102 -1.54 9.76 6.81
C LEU A 102 -0.68 9.22 5.67
N VAL A 103 -0.34 7.95 5.77
CA VAL A 103 0.25 7.18 4.68
C VAL A 103 -0.75 6.11 4.27
N ILE A 104 -1.08 6.07 2.99
CA ILE A 104 -1.90 5.03 2.38
C ILE A 104 -1.02 4.22 1.45
N ARG A 105 -0.88 2.92 1.70
CA ARG A 105 -0.28 1.96 0.79
C ARG A 105 -1.37 1.28 -0.01
N LEU A 106 -1.22 1.33 -1.33
CA LEU A 106 -2.07 0.59 -2.26
C LEU A 106 -1.52 -0.83 -2.39
N LEU A 107 -2.29 -1.81 -1.92
CA LEU A 107 -1.92 -3.20 -2.08
C LEU A 107 -2.16 -3.63 -3.53
N HIS A 108 -1.33 -4.53 -4.02
CA HIS A 108 -1.48 -5.06 -5.37
C HIS A 108 -2.65 -6.06 -5.39
N ASP A 109 -3.48 -5.96 -6.42
CA ASP A 109 -4.50 -6.97 -6.71
C ASP A 109 -3.80 -8.20 -7.32
N GLU A 110 -4.28 -9.41 -6.99
CA GLU A 110 -3.69 -10.68 -7.45
C GLU A 110 -3.73 -10.89 -8.98
N GLU A 111 -4.49 -10.07 -9.72
CA GLU A 111 -4.76 -10.22 -11.15
C GLU A 111 -3.80 -9.43 -12.07
N GLN A 112 -2.68 -8.91 -11.57
CA GLN A 112 -1.71 -8.29 -12.48
C GLN A 112 -0.92 -9.38 -13.20
N ASP A 113 -0.91 -9.33 -14.53
CA ASP A 113 0.02 -10.08 -15.36
C ASP A 113 1.45 -9.72 -14.93
N LEU A 114 2.05 -10.58 -14.12
CA LEU A 114 3.39 -10.38 -13.59
C LEU A 114 4.40 -10.69 -14.68
N HIS A 115 5.06 -9.66 -15.20
CA HIS A 115 6.17 -9.82 -16.13
C HIS A 115 7.48 -9.88 -15.35
N PHE A 116 8.01 -11.10 -15.19
CA PHE A 116 9.36 -11.29 -14.70
C PHE A 116 10.35 -11.12 -15.85
N TRP A 117 11.52 -10.55 -15.56
CA TRP A 117 12.62 -10.42 -16.53
C TRP A 117 13.27 -11.77 -16.92
N PHE A 118 13.01 -12.84 -16.17
CA PHE A 118 13.33 -14.22 -16.53
C PHE A 118 12.04 -14.92 -17.01
N GLN A 119 12.18 -15.77 -18.01
CA GLN A 119 11.04 -16.24 -18.82
C GLN A 119 10.20 -17.35 -18.19
N ASP A 120 10.69 -18.05 -17.14
CA ASP A 120 9.97 -19.24 -16.63
C ASP A 120 10.16 -19.44 -15.13
N ILE A 121 9.09 -19.18 -14.37
CA ILE A 121 9.04 -19.47 -12.92
C ILE A 121 9.13 -20.98 -12.64
N GLU A 122 8.56 -21.82 -13.51
CA GLU A 122 8.61 -23.26 -13.32
C GLU A 122 10.03 -23.79 -13.50
N GLU A 123 10.80 -23.24 -14.44
CA GLU A 123 12.20 -23.60 -14.63
C GLU A 123 13.05 -23.14 -13.45
N LEU A 124 12.81 -21.93 -12.96
CA LEU A 124 13.44 -21.44 -11.74
C LEU A 124 13.09 -22.35 -10.54
N GLY A 125 11.82 -22.76 -10.43
CA GLY A 125 11.34 -23.68 -9.40
C GLY A 125 12.07 -25.04 -9.37
N LYS A 126 12.44 -25.57 -10.53
CA LYS A 126 13.21 -26.85 -10.62
C LYS A 126 14.59 -26.77 -9.99
N GLN A 127 15.16 -25.56 -9.86
CA GLN A 127 16.48 -25.35 -9.24
C GLN A 127 16.39 -25.32 -7.71
N TYR A 128 15.20 -25.16 -7.13
CA TYR A 128 14.98 -25.13 -5.70
C TYR A 128 14.92 -26.55 -5.13
N ARG A 129 15.69 -26.80 -4.07
CA ARG A 129 15.64 -28.05 -3.31
C ARG A 129 14.40 -28.04 -2.41
N GLN A 130 13.80 -29.18 -2.17
CA GLN A 130 12.61 -29.32 -1.31
C GLN A 130 12.84 -28.94 0.16
N ARG A 131 14.09 -28.86 0.61
CA ARG A 131 14.45 -28.50 1.99
C ARG A 131 15.62 -27.52 1.99
N GLY A 132 15.51 -26.49 2.81
CA GLY A 132 16.56 -25.48 2.95
C GLY A 132 16.01 -24.13 3.38
N LEU A 133 16.92 -23.18 3.49
CA LEU A 133 16.62 -21.75 3.67
C LEU A 133 16.83 -21.03 2.34
N TYR A 134 15.84 -20.29 1.90
CA TYR A 134 15.91 -19.45 0.70
C TYR A 134 15.83 -17.99 1.11
N LEU A 135 16.80 -17.20 0.70
CA LEU A 135 16.88 -15.77 1.01
C LEU A 135 16.61 -14.94 -0.24
N PHE A 136 15.53 -14.13 -0.20
CA PHE A 136 15.22 -13.15 -1.23
C PHE A 136 15.70 -11.77 -0.80
N ALA A 137 16.78 -11.28 -1.43
CA ALA A 137 17.40 -10.01 -1.10
C ALA A 137 17.37 -9.04 -2.29
N GLY A 138 17.22 -7.75 -2.01
CA GLY A 138 17.19 -6.69 -3.02
C GLY A 138 16.61 -5.40 -2.48
N PRO A 139 16.65 -4.30 -3.26
CA PRO A 139 16.07 -3.01 -2.89
C PRO A 139 14.57 -3.06 -2.63
N VAL A 140 14.02 -2.03 -2.00
CA VAL A 140 12.56 -1.86 -1.85
C VAL A 140 11.94 -1.74 -3.25
N GLY A 141 10.80 -2.41 -3.47
CA GLY A 141 10.10 -2.38 -4.77
C GLY A 141 10.70 -3.30 -5.85
N SER A 142 11.75 -4.09 -5.56
CA SER A 142 12.37 -4.99 -6.53
C SER A 142 11.61 -6.30 -6.79
N GLY A 143 10.41 -6.47 -6.24
CA GLY A 143 9.57 -7.65 -6.47
C GLY A 143 9.91 -8.88 -5.64
N LYS A 144 10.69 -8.76 -4.53
CA LYS A 144 11.07 -9.89 -3.67
C LYS A 144 9.87 -10.68 -3.17
N THR A 145 8.91 -10.00 -2.56
CA THR A 145 7.70 -10.60 -2.00
C THR A 145 6.87 -11.25 -3.10
N THR A 146 6.70 -10.57 -4.22
CA THR A 146 6.00 -11.08 -5.40
C THR A 146 6.62 -12.36 -5.93
N LEU A 147 7.95 -12.38 -6.11
CA LEU A 147 8.68 -13.57 -6.57
C LEU A 147 8.56 -14.72 -5.57
N MET A 148 8.68 -14.43 -4.27
CA MET A 148 8.56 -15.44 -3.22
C MET A 148 7.16 -16.09 -3.23
N HIS A 149 6.10 -15.29 -3.36
CA HIS A 149 4.73 -15.79 -3.45
C HIS A 149 4.48 -16.63 -4.69
N GLU A 150 4.92 -16.17 -5.87
CA GLU A 150 4.76 -16.92 -7.11
C GLU A 150 5.53 -18.24 -7.11
N LEU A 151 6.73 -18.26 -6.57
CA LEU A 151 7.49 -19.51 -6.36
C LEU A 151 6.77 -20.43 -5.37
N ALA A 152 6.25 -19.89 -4.26
CA ALA A 152 5.51 -20.69 -3.29
C ALA A 152 4.23 -21.29 -3.92
N LYS A 153 3.46 -20.53 -4.69
CA LYS A 153 2.29 -21.01 -5.44
C LYS A 153 2.66 -22.14 -6.41
N SER A 154 3.79 -22.00 -7.13
CA SER A 154 4.25 -23.00 -8.10
C SER A 154 4.77 -24.26 -7.43
N LEU A 155 5.66 -24.13 -6.43
CA LEU A 155 6.36 -25.26 -5.81
C LEU A 155 5.50 -26.05 -4.82
N PHE A 156 4.57 -25.40 -4.13
CA PHE A 156 3.79 -26.00 -3.05
C PHE A 156 2.32 -26.14 -3.39
N LYS A 157 1.99 -26.23 -4.68
CA LYS A 157 0.62 -26.42 -5.16
C LYS A 157 -0.02 -27.66 -4.50
N GLY A 158 -1.13 -27.45 -3.80
CA GLY A 158 -1.84 -28.51 -3.07
C GLY A 158 -1.23 -28.87 -1.71
N GLN A 159 -0.21 -28.15 -1.24
CA GLN A 159 0.37 -28.31 0.09
C GLN A 159 -0.08 -27.17 1.01
N GLN A 160 -0.04 -27.42 2.33
CA GLN A 160 -0.28 -26.37 3.30
C GLN A 160 0.98 -25.51 3.45
N VAL A 161 0.85 -24.22 3.16
CA VAL A 161 1.90 -23.22 3.36
C VAL A 161 1.54 -22.34 4.55
N MET A 162 2.52 -22.00 5.37
CA MET A 162 2.37 -21.08 6.50
C MET A 162 3.30 -19.90 6.29
N SER A 163 2.77 -18.67 6.29
CA SER A 163 3.56 -17.45 6.23
C SER A 163 3.56 -16.73 7.57
N ILE A 164 4.66 -16.01 7.86
CA ILE A 164 4.76 -15.04 8.95
C ILE A 164 5.18 -13.74 8.29
N GLU A 165 4.29 -12.77 8.32
CA GLU A 165 4.46 -11.50 7.62
C GLU A 165 4.11 -10.35 8.56
N ASP A 166 4.91 -9.28 8.54
CA ASP A 166 4.61 -8.03 9.25
C ASP A 166 4.82 -6.83 8.31
N PRO A 167 3.73 -6.43 7.70
CA PRO A 167 2.38 -6.99 7.60
C PRO A 167 2.18 -7.87 6.35
N VAL A 168 1.03 -8.55 6.25
CA VAL A 168 0.62 -9.26 5.03
C VAL A 168 0.55 -8.27 3.87
N GLU A 169 1.29 -8.54 2.79
CA GLU A 169 1.38 -7.67 1.60
C GLU A 169 0.56 -8.19 0.42
N ILE A 170 0.35 -9.50 0.34
CA ILE A 170 -0.40 -10.18 -0.72
C ILE A 170 -1.48 -11.02 -0.07
N LYS A 171 -2.70 -10.95 -0.61
CA LYS A 171 -3.85 -11.75 -0.15
C LYS A 171 -3.89 -13.10 -0.84
#